data_8141a45cc7608aae8daa4f45d30abbd0
#
_entry.id   8141a45cc7608aae8daa4f45d30abbd0
#
_cell.length_a   1.000
_cell.length_b   1.000
_cell.length_c   1.000
_cell.angle_alpha   90.00
_cell.angle_beta   90.00
_cell.angle_gamma   90.00
#
_symmetry.space_group_name_H-M   'P 1'
#
loop_
_entity.id
_entity.type
_entity.pdbx_description
1 polymer ?
#
loop_
_entity_poly.entity_id
_entity_poly.type
_entity_poly.pdbx_seq_one_letter_code
_entity_poly.pdbx_strand_id
1 'polypeptide(L)'
;MKKIIIVLSGLFLTLTMQAQDRTQPKPGPSPVINIKKPQSFTLPNGLQVMIVENHKLPKVSFSLNIDNSPYAEGAKKGVANLTSSLIGNGSKKISKDAFNEEIDFLGAELSFYASGASGSSLSKYSGRILELMAEGALNPNFTQEEFDKEKDKLLENLKTQEKSVAAVAGRVQNVLAFGKDHPSGEYLIEETIKNVTL
;
A
#
# COMPACT_ATOMS: atom_id res chain seq x y z
N MET A 1 -10.76 -69.96 31.26
CA MET A 1 -9.67 -68.94 31.32
C MET A 1 -9.67 -68.00 30.15
N LYS A 2 -9.70 -68.43 28.86
CA LYS A 2 -9.72 -67.52 27.69
C LYS A 2 -10.85 -66.48 27.68
N LYS A 3 -12.09 -66.84 28.07
CA LYS A 3 -13.25 -65.95 28.12
C LYS A 3 -13.14 -64.87 29.22
N ILE A 4 -12.47 -65.16 30.33
CA ILE A 4 -12.25 -64.20 31.43
C ILE A 4 -11.20 -63.15 31.01
N ILE A 5 -10.18 -63.59 30.27
CA ILE A 5 -9.14 -62.68 29.74
C ILE A 5 -9.73 -61.69 28.74
N ILE A 6 -10.63 -62.10 27.88
CA ILE A 6 -11.30 -61.22 26.91
C ILE A 6 -12.19 -60.19 27.60
N VAL A 7 -12.90 -60.58 28.65
CA VAL A 7 -13.76 -59.65 29.42
C VAL A 7 -12.88 -58.65 30.22
N LEU A 8 -11.76 -59.09 30.82
CA LEU A 8 -10.82 -58.18 31.50
C LEU A 8 -10.15 -57.21 30.51
N SER A 9 -9.77 -57.65 29.29
CA SER A 9 -9.18 -56.78 28.28
C SER A 9 -10.19 -55.74 27.77
N GLY A 10 -11.47 -56.11 27.65
CA GLY A 10 -12.54 -55.15 27.26
C GLY A 10 -12.77 -54.09 28.36
N LEU A 11 -12.71 -54.50 29.64
CA LEU A 11 -12.90 -53.58 30.75
C LEU A 11 -11.71 -52.61 30.90
N PHE A 12 -10.48 -53.02 30.58
CA PHE A 12 -9.31 -52.19 30.59
C PHE A 12 -9.28 -51.12 29.48
N LEU A 13 -9.84 -51.43 28.30
CA LEU A 13 -9.97 -50.51 27.18
C LEU A 13 -10.99 -49.40 27.43
N THR A 14 -12.01 -49.62 28.25
CA THR A 14 -13.01 -48.59 28.57
C THR A 14 -12.54 -47.57 29.59
N LEU A 15 -11.53 -47.93 30.40
CA LEU A 15 -10.96 -47.02 31.44
C LEU A 15 -9.99 -45.97 30.86
N THR A 16 -9.53 -46.11 29.62
CA THR A 16 -8.59 -45.18 29.02
C THR A 16 -9.28 -44.07 28.21
N MET A 17 -10.59 -44.12 28.04
CA MET A 17 -11.37 -43.05 27.40
C MET A 17 -11.70 -41.95 28.41
N GLN A 18 -10.73 -41.34 28.99
CA GLN A 18 -10.92 -40.04 29.63
C GLN A 18 -11.13 -39.03 28.52
N ALA A 19 -12.34 -38.51 28.38
CA ALA A 19 -12.62 -37.43 27.49
C ALA A 19 -11.71 -36.25 27.91
N GLN A 20 -10.76 -35.89 27.03
CA GLN A 20 -9.99 -34.68 27.23
C GLN A 20 -10.95 -33.51 27.44
N ASP A 21 -10.78 -32.78 28.52
CA ASP A 21 -11.55 -31.58 28.79
C ASP A 21 -11.37 -30.60 27.61
N ARG A 22 -12.41 -30.52 26.77
CA ARG A 22 -12.45 -29.64 25.59
C ARG A 22 -13.11 -28.30 25.92
N THR A 23 -13.19 -27.93 27.18
CA THR A 23 -13.67 -26.61 27.56
C THR A 23 -12.77 -25.56 26.96
N GLN A 24 -13.36 -24.55 26.35
CA GLN A 24 -12.63 -23.43 25.80
C GLN A 24 -11.77 -22.78 26.89
N PRO A 25 -10.47 -22.53 26.65
CA PRO A 25 -9.64 -21.83 27.62
C PRO A 25 -10.31 -20.51 28.04
N LYS A 26 -10.32 -20.23 29.33
CA LYS A 26 -10.85 -18.94 29.81
C LYS A 26 -10.04 -17.82 29.17
N PRO A 27 -10.69 -16.79 28.63
CA PRO A 27 -9.97 -15.65 28.07
C PRO A 27 -9.08 -15.03 29.14
N GLY A 28 -7.85 -14.73 28.79
CA GLY A 28 -6.93 -13.97 29.63
C GLY A 28 -7.44 -12.54 29.86
N PRO A 29 -6.85 -11.80 30.78
CA PRO A 29 -7.20 -10.39 30.97
C PRO A 29 -7.01 -9.63 29.67
N SER A 30 -7.92 -8.72 29.35
CA SER A 30 -7.82 -7.88 28.17
C SER A 30 -6.49 -7.12 28.15
N PRO A 31 -5.77 -7.08 27.02
CA PRO A 31 -4.52 -6.34 26.96
C PRO A 31 -4.76 -4.84 27.22
N VAL A 32 -3.93 -4.26 28.05
CA VAL A 32 -3.94 -2.80 28.27
C VAL A 32 -3.23 -2.16 27.08
N ILE A 33 -4.00 -1.46 26.25
CA ILE A 33 -3.48 -0.72 25.11
C ILE A 33 -3.00 0.65 25.61
N ASN A 34 -1.69 0.86 25.61
CA ASN A 34 -1.08 2.16 25.94
C ASN A 34 -0.56 2.83 24.65
N ILE A 35 -1.39 3.70 24.07
CA ILE A 35 -1.02 4.46 22.86
C ILE A 35 -0.35 5.75 23.30
N LYS A 36 0.93 5.89 22.98
CA LYS A 36 1.63 7.16 23.16
C LYS A 36 1.09 8.20 22.19
N LYS A 37 0.89 9.44 22.67
CA LYS A 37 0.51 10.55 21.79
C LYS A 37 1.68 10.87 20.85
N PRO A 38 1.42 11.08 19.54
CA PRO A 38 2.44 11.57 18.61
C PRO A 38 2.96 12.94 19.07
N GLN A 39 4.24 13.19 18.83
CA GLN A 39 4.78 14.55 18.88
C GLN A 39 4.35 15.25 17.58
N SER A 40 3.81 16.46 17.67
CA SER A 40 3.37 17.21 16.50
C SER A 40 3.86 18.66 16.53
N PHE A 41 4.27 19.16 15.38
CA PHE A 41 4.65 20.55 15.18
C PHE A 41 4.42 20.97 13.72
N THR A 42 4.43 22.26 13.47
CA THR A 42 4.26 22.83 12.13
C THR A 42 5.53 23.54 11.72
N LEU A 43 6.02 23.25 10.52
CA LEU A 43 7.17 23.95 9.94
C LEU A 43 6.76 25.36 9.44
N PRO A 44 7.71 26.28 9.24
CA PRO A 44 7.41 27.64 8.77
C PRO A 44 6.67 27.71 7.43
N ASN A 45 6.79 26.68 6.59
CA ASN A 45 6.08 26.56 5.31
C ASN A 45 4.66 25.99 5.44
N GLY A 46 4.17 25.75 6.67
CA GLY A 46 2.85 25.19 6.93
C GLY A 46 2.76 23.67 6.97
N LEU A 47 3.86 22.94 6.68
CA LEU A 47 3.86 21.48 6.75
C LEU A 47 3.68 21.02 8.20
N GLN A 48 2.64 20.23 8.43
CA GLN A 48 2.42 19.58 9.73
C GLN A 48 3.22 18.28 9.80
N VAL A 49 4.00 18.15 10.86
CA VAL A 49 4.84 16.99 11.11
C VAL A 49 4.34 16.26 12.34
N MET A 50 4.13 14.95 12.23
CA MET A 50 3.80 14.06 13.34
C MET A 50 4.86 12.99 13.47
N ILE A 51 5.36 12.78 14.69
CA ILE A 51 6.41 11.80 14.99
C ILE A 51 5.91 10.81 16.04
N VAL A 52 6.05 9.52 15.73
CA VAL A 52 5.82 8.43 16.66
C VAL A 52 7.11 7.64 16.83
N GLU A 53 7.66 7.65 18.04
CA GLU A 53 8.91 6.96 18.35
C GLU A 53 8.68 5.49 18.71
N ASN A 54 9.42 4.61 18.03
CA ASN A 54 9.49 3.19 18.32
C ASN A 54 10.94 2.70 18.16
N HIS A 55 11.62 2.44 19.27
CA HIS A 55 13.02 2.06 19.29
C HIS A 55 13.29 0.55 19.27
N LYS A 56 12.28 -0.28 18.97
CA LYS A 56 12.46 -1.74 18.91
C LYS A 56 13.34 -2.19 17.74
N LEU A 57 13.31 -1.46 16.65
CA LEU A 57 14.11 -1.69 15.44
C LEU A 57 14.75 -0.37 14.98
N PRO A 58 15.97 -0.41 14.42
CA PRO A 58 16.64 0.77 13.88
C PRO A 58 16.10 1.13 12.48
N LYS A 59 14.78 1.29 12.37
CA LYS A 59 14.08 1.62 11.12
C LYS A 59 13.30 2.92 11.28
N VAL A 60 13.30 3.73 10.21
CA VAL A 60 12.45 4.92 10.09
C VAL A 60 11.54 4.74 8.88
N SER A 61 10.29 5.17 9.02
CA SER A 61 9.33 5.24 7.93
C SER A 61 8.80 6.66 7.82
N PHE A 62 8.66 7.14 6.60
CA PHE A 62 8.12 8.44 6.25
C PHE A 62 6.81 8.26 5.48
N SER A 63 5.85 9.14 5.72
CA SER A 63 4.64 9.23 4.92
C SER A 63 4.29 10.70 4.74
N LEU A 64 4.36 11.17 3.51
CA LEU A 64 3.91 12.49 3.11
C LEU A 64 2.52 12.34 2.50
N ASN A 65 1.56 13.07 3.01
CA ASN A 65 0.22 13.12 2.45
C ASN A 65 -0.12 14.57 2.10
N ILE A 66 -0.62 14.77 0.89
CA ILE A 66 -1.15 16.04 0.42
C ILE A 66 -2.66 15.94 0.53
N ASP A 67 -3.25 16.77 1.39
CA ASP A 67 -4.70 16.78 1.60
C ASP A 67 -5.38 17.55 0.44
N ASN A 68 -5.66 16.82 -0.62
CA ASN A 68 -6.40 17.33 -1.75
C ASN A 68 -7.82 16.75 -1.74
N SER A 69 -8.82 17.59 -1.86
CA SER A 69 -10.19 17.13 -2.06
C SER A 69 -10.27 16.26 -3.31
N PRO A 70 -11.00 15.13 -3.28
CA PRO A 70 -11.25 14.33 -4.47
C PRO A 70 -11.84 15.19 -5.60
N TYR A 71 -11.30 15.06 -6.78
CA TYR A 71 -11.78 15.76 -7.98
C TYR A 71 -12.00 14.77 -9.12
N ALA A 72 -12.94 15.08 -10.00
CA ALA A 72 -13.17 14.31 -11.20
C ALA A 72 -12.15 14.71 -12.28
N GLU A 73 -11.50 13.72 -12.89
CA GLU A 73 -10.54 13.92 -14.00
C GLU A 73 -11.26 14.05 -15.36
N GLY A 74 -12.50 13.59 -15.44
CA GLY A 74 -13.37 13.71 -16.61
C GLY A 74 -12.77 13.09 -17.86
N ALA A 75 -12.70 13.88 -18.95
CA ALA A 75 -12.19 13.43 -20.24
C ALA A 75 -10.71 12.99 -20.23
N LYS A 76 -9.98 13.28 -19.17
CA LYS A 76 -8.57 12.88 -18.97
C LYS A 76 -8.40 11.90 -17.81
N LYS A 77 -9.42 11.08 -17.53
CA LYS A 77 -9.32 10.03 -16.50
C LYS A 77 -8.13 9.12 -16.78
N GLY A 78 -7.19 9.08 -15.83
CA GLY A 78 -5.91 8.41 -15.95
C GLY A 78 -4.71 9.33 -15.68
N VAL A 79 -4.91 10.65 -15.55
CA VAL A 79 -3.84 11.60 -15.22
C VAL A 79 -3.17 11.22 -13.89
N ALA A 80 -3.95 10.98 -12.83
CA ALA A 80 -3.40 10.60 -11.53
C ALA A 80 -2.64 9.27 -11.58
N ASN A 81 -3.10 8.30 -12.39
CA ASN A 81 -2.41 7.04 -12.60
C ASN A 81 -1.04 7.27 -13.26
N LEU A 82 -1.00 7.99 -14.38
CA LEU A 82 0.23 8.28 -15.12
C LEU A 82 1.19 9.14 -14.31
N THR A 83 0.69 10.15 -13.61
CA THR A 83 1.49 10.95 -12.69
C THR A 83 2.14 10.08 -11.62
N SER A 84 1.37 9.19 -10.98
CA SER A 84 1.90 8.27 -9.95
C SER A 84 2.95 7.30 -10.50
N SER A 85 2.81 6.87 -11.76
CA SER A 85 3.79 5.98 -12.41
C SER A 85 5.07 6.70 -12.85
N LEU A 86 4.98 8.00 -13.10
CA LEU A 86 6.12 8.80 -13.59
C LEU A 86 6.91 9.46 -12.49
N ILE A 87 6.26 9.89 -11.39
CA ILE A 87 6.94 10.46 -10.23
C ILE A 87 7.84 9.39 -9.61
N GLY A 88 9.07 9.78 -9.28
CA GLY A 88 10.04 8.86 -8.68
C GLY A 88 10.85 8.02 -9.67
N ASN A 89 10.61 8.19 -10.98
CA ASN A 89 11.46 7.61 -12.02
C ASN A 89 12.73 8.46 -12.25
N GLY A 90 13.52 8.67 -11.17
CA GLY A 90 14.64 9.61 -11.18
C GLY A 90 14.20 11.06 -11.03
N SER A 91 15.14 11.97 -11.25
CA SER A 91 14.92 13.42 -11.18
C SER A 91 15.67 14.12 -12.30
N LYS A 92 15.53 15.45 -12.36
CA LYS A 92 16.34 16.26 -13.29
C LYS A 92 17.85 16.17 -13.04
N LYS A 93 18.28 15.71 -11.84
CA LYS A 93 19.68 15.60 -11.45
C LYS A 93 20.19 14.16 -11.38
N ILE A 94 19.32 13.22 -11.13
CA ILE A 94 19.65 11.81 -10.91
C ILE A 94 18.86 10.99 -11.91
N SER A 95 19.56 10.22 -12.76
CA SER A 95 18.89 9.32 -13.72
C SER A 95 18.08 8.26 -13.01
N LYS A 96 17.10 7.66 -13.68
CA LYS A 96 16.24 6.61 -13.14
C LYS A 96 17.06 5.44 -12.58
N ASP A 97 18.06 4.98 -13.34
CA ASP A 97 18.87 3.83 -12.93
C ASP A 97 19.70 4.17 -11.69
N ALA A 98 20.40 5.31 -11.67
CA ALA A 98 21.17 5.75 -10.51
C ALA A 98 20.29 6.00 -9.27
N PHE A 99 19.06 6.47 -9.47
CA PHE A 99 18.10 6.67 -8.38
C PHE A 99 17.67 5.35 -7.76
N ASN A 100 17.35 4.36 -8.59
CA ASN A 100 16.95 3.03 -8.14
C ASN A 100 18.13 2.26 -7.52
N GLU A 101 19.32 2.30 -8.15
CA GLU A 101 20.53 1.68 -7.61
C GLU A 101 20.88 2.22 -6.21
N GLU A 102 20.72 3.52 -5.99
CA GLU A 102 20.97 4.11 -4.68
C GLU A 102 19.95 3.64 -3.64
N ILE A 103 18.66 3.60 -3.98
CA ILE A 103 17.61 3.08 -3.09
C ILE A 103 17.89 1.64 -2.70
N ASP A 104 18.21 0.80 -3.68
CA ASP A 104 18.53 -0.62 -3.48
C ASP A 104 19.79 -0.81 -2.63
N PHE A 105 20.85 -0.04 -2.89
CA PHE A 105 22.09 -0.05 -2.10
C PHE A 105 21.84 0.31 -0.63
N LEU A 106 20.93 1.25 -0.37
CA LEU A 106 20.57 1.65 0.99
C LEU A 106 19.62 0.67 1.67
N GLY A 107 19.14 -0.36 0.95
CA GLY A 107 18.13 -1.30 1.44
C GLY A 107 16.86 -0.58 1.86
N ALA A 108 16.47 0.42 1.09
CA ALA A 108 15.34 1.29 1.37
C ALA A 108 14.16 0.98 0.45
N GLU A 109 13.00 1.48 0.84
CA GLU A 109 11.81 1.51 0.01
C GLU A 109 11.40 2.97 -0.17
N LEU A 110 11.04 3.35 -1.39
CA LEU A 110 10.54 4.68 -1.71
C LEU A 110 9.44 4.55 -2.75
N SER A 111 8.29 5.15 -2.48
CA SER A 111 7.13 5.10 -3.36
C SER A 111 6.51 6.48 -3.49
N PHE A 112 6.03 6.78 -4.68
CA PHE A 112 5.39 8.05 -5.01
C PHE A 112 3.99 7.81 -5.56
N TYR A 113 3.09 8.74 -5.30
CA TYR A 113 1.73 8.73 -5.81
C TYR A 113 1.23 10.17 -5.95
N ALA A 114 0.15 10.38 -6.69
CA ALA A 114 -0.35 11.72 -6.99
C ALA A 114 -0.69 12.57 -5.75
N SER A 115 -0.99 11.92 -4.62
CA SER A 115 -1.32 12.59 -3.35
C SER A 115 -0.22 12.53 -2.29
N GLY A 116 1.00 12.14 -2.64
CA GLY A 116 2.09 12.09 -1.67
C GLY A 116 3.23 11.14 -2.00
N ALA A 117 3.96 10.75 -0.95
CA ALA A 117 5.06 9.80 -1.05
C ALA A 117 5.23 9.04 0.27
N SER A 118 5.81 7.86 0.20
CA SER A 118 6.21 7.09 1.38
C SER A 118 7.59 6.51 1.20
N GLY A 119 8.31 6.36 2.30
CA GLY A 119 9.63 5.75 2.28
C GLY A 119 9.97 5.07 3.59
N SER A 120 10.86 4.10 3.55
CA SER A 120 11.39 3.46 4.73
C SER A 120 12.83 3.04 4.54
N SER A 121 13.62 3.14 5.61
CA SER A 121 15.02 2.70 5.61
C SER A 121 15.51 2.40 7.02
N LEU A 122 16.75 1.90 7.11
CA LEU A 122 17.45 1.91 8.39
C LEU A 122 17.66 3.36 8.86
N SER A 123 17.58 3.60 10.17
CA SER A 123 17.68 4.93 10.77
C SER A 123 18.94 5.71 10.35
N LYS A 124 20.06 5.01 10.15
CA LYS A 124 21.32 5.63 9.71
C LYS A 124 21.27 6.25 8.30
N TYR A 125 20.31 5.81 7.47
CA TYR A 125 20.13 6.28 6.10
C TYR A 125 18.91 7.21 5.93
N SER A 126 18.19 7.48 7.02
CA SER A 126 16.93 8.23 6.99
C SER A 126 17.04 9.60 6.34
N GLY A 127 18.15 10.34 6.62
CA GLY A 127 18.39 11.64 5.99
C GLY A 127 18.51 11.53 4.47
N ARG A 128 19.31 10.56 3.99
CA ARG A 128 19.50 10.38 2.54
C ARG A 128 18.22 9.96 1.82
N ILE A 129 17.42 9.07 2.41
CA ILE A 129 16.14 8.65 1.82
C ILE A 129 15.15 9.81 1.78
N LEU A 130 15.13 10.66 2.81
CA LEU A 130 14.31 11.86 2.80
C LEU A 130 14.74 12.86 1.71
N GLU A 131 16.04 13.02 1.46
CA GLU A 131 16.57 13.80 0.34
C GLU A 131 16.13 13.24 -1.01
N LEU A 132 16.27 11.92 -1.22
CA LEU A 132 15.83 11.26 -2.45
C LEU A 132 14.30 11.38 -2.64
N MET A 133 13.52 11.26 -1.57
CA MET A 133 12.08 11.46 -1.61
C MET A 133 11.74 12.90 -2.03
N ALA A 134 12.42 13.90 -1.46
CA ALA A 134 12.23 15.28 -1.84
C ALA A 134 12.67 15.56 -3.29
N GLU A 135 13.81 15.00 -3.71
CA GLU A 135 14.33 15.18 -5.08
C GLU A 135 13.37 14.56 -6.12
N GLY A 136 12.89 13.32 -5.88
CA GLY A 136 11.95 12.66 -6.78
C GLY A 136 10.58 13.34 -6.85
N ALA A 137 10.10 13.91 -5.72
CA ALA A 137 8.80 14.56 -5.67
C ALA A 137 8.81 15.99 -6.24
N LEU A 138 9.88 16.77 -5.95
CA LEU A 138 9.95 18.20 -6.28
C LEU A 138 10.65 18.50 -7.60
N ASN A 139 11.51 17.59 -8.07
CA ASN A 139 12.29 17.74 -9.29
C ASN A 139 12.11 16.54 -10.25
N PRO A 140 10.89 16.06 -10.50
CA PRO A 140 10.68 14.90 -11.35
C PRO A 140 11.18 15.16 -12.77
N ASN A 141 11.64 14.10 -13.43
CA ASN A 141 12.04 14.12 -14.83
C ASN A 141 11.03 13.38 -15.68
N PHE A 142 9.99 14.06 -16.12
CA PHE A 142 9.00 13.49 -17.03
C PHE A 142 9.52 13.55 -18.46
N THR A 143 9.83 12.40 -19.05
CA THR A 143 10.24 12.29 -20.45
C THR A 143 9.09 11.71 -21.29
N GLN A 144 9.05 12.07 -22.58
CA GLN A 144 8.04 11.54 -23.49
C GLN A 144 8.15 10.01 -23.62
N GLU A 145 9.36 9.47 -23.65
CA GLU A 145 9.60 8.03 -23.72
C GLU A 145 8.98 7.28 -22.55
N GLU A 146 9.26 7.71 -21.31
CA GLU A 146 8.69 7.06 -20.11
C GLU A 146 7.17 7.29 -20.04
N PHE A 147 6.68 8.46 -20.46
CA PHE A 147 5.26 8.73 -20.52
C PHE A 147 4.53 7.78 -21.49
N ASP A 148 5.03 7.60 -22.70
CA ASP A 148 4.43 6.72 -23.69
C ASP A 148 4.45 5.27 -23.19
N LYS A 149 5.54 4.83 -22.61
CA LYS A 149 5.68 3.49 -22.02
C LYS A 149 4.70 3.23 -20.87
N GLU A 150 4.54 4.18 -19.94
CA GLU A 150 3.59 4.02 -18.84
C GLU A 150 2.13 4.12 -19.33
N LYS A 151 1.87 4.93 -20.35
CA LYS A 151 0.56 5.01 -21.00
C LYS A 151 0.17 3.70 -21.69
N ASP A 152 1.10 3.06 -22.39
CA ASP A 152 0.88 1.76 -23.02
C ASP A 152 0.61 0.67 -21.96
N LYS A 153 1.36 0.65 -20.87
CA LYS A 153 1.11 -0.26 -19.74
C LYS A 153 -0.28 -0.05 -19.13
N LEU A 154 -0.70 1.21 -18.97
CA LEU A 154 -2.01 1.52 -18.42
C LEU A 154 -3.13 1.02 -19.34
N LEU A 155 -2.98 1.16 -20.65
CA LEU A 155 -3.90 0.62 -21.66
C LEU A 155 -3.97 -0.91 -21.64
N GLU A 156 -2.83 -1.61 -21.51
CA GLU A 156 -2.78 -3.07 -21.38
C GLU A 156 -3.44 -3.55 -20.08
N ASN A 157 -3.19 -2.84 -18.97
CA ASN A 157 -3.83 -3.14 -17.70
C ASN A 157 -5.36 -2.96 -17.79
N LEU A 158 -5.84 -1.92 -18.47
CA LEU A 158 -7.26 -1.70 -18.71
C LEU A 158 -7.88 -2.88 -19.46
N LYS A 159 -7.29 -3.34 -20.56
CA LYS A 159 -7.75 -4.51 -21.32
C LYS A 159 -7.84 -5.78 -20.47
N THR A 160 -6.90 -5.94 -19.54
CA THR A 160 -6.90 -7.07 -18.61
C THR A 160 -8.04 -6.95 -17.59
N GLN A 161 -8.24 -5.76 -17.03
CA GLN A 161 -9.32 -5.49 -16.08
C GLN A 161 -10.71 -5.64 -16.69
N GLU A 162 -10.89 -5.30 -17.96
CA GLU A 162 -12.16 -5.46 -18.69
C GLU A 162 -12.59 -6.93 -18.82
N LYS A 163 -11.65 -7.87 -18.76
CA LYS A 163 -11.92 -9.32 -18.75
C LYS A 163 -12.22 -9.87 -17.35
N SER A 164 -11.99 -9.09 -16.31
CA SER A 164 -12.23 -9.50 -14.92
C SER A 164 -13.67 -9.17 -14.49
N VAL A 165 -14.45 -10.18 -14.21
CA VAL A 165 -15.84 -10.03 -13.71
C VAL A 165 -15.87 -9.18 -12.43
N ALA A 166 -14.93 -9.42 -11.50
CA ALA A 166 -14.86 -8.67 -10.25
C ALA A 166 -14.54 -7.18 -10.47
N ALA A 167 -13.62 -6.86 -11.37
CA ALA A 167 -13.27 -5.47 -11.69
C ALA A 167 -14.45 -4.75 -12.36
N VAL A 168 -15.13 -5.41 -13.29
CA VAL A 168 -16.32 -4.86 -13.96
C VAL A 168 -17.46 -4.64 -12.96
N ALA A 169 -17.72 -5.62 -12.09
CA ALA A 169 -18.77 -5.50 -11.06
C ALA A 169 -18.47 -4.34 -10.09
N GLY A 170 -17.23 -4.20 -9.63
CA GLY A 170 -16.82 -3.08 -8.76
C GLY A 170 -17.01 -1.72 -9.43
N ARG A 171 -16.64 -1.60 -10.70
CA ARG A 171 -16.87 -0.38 -11.50
C ARG A 171 -18.35 -0.03 -11.60
N VAL A 172 -19.20 -1.02 -11.95
CA VAL A 172 -20.65 -0.83 -12.02
C VAL A 172 -21.23 -0.41 -10.67
N GLN A 173 -20.80 -1.06 -9.58
CA GLN A 173 -21.21 -0.70 -8.23
C GLN A 173 -20.89 0.75 -7.89
N ASN A 174 -19.68 1.21 -8.20
CA ASN A 174 -19.26 2.59 -7.93
C ASN A 174 -20.06 3.60 -8.75
N VAL A 175 -20.31 3.31 -10.04
CA VAL A 175 -21.14 4.19 -10.88
C VAL A 175 -22.57 4.28 -10.37
N LEU A 176 -23.16 3.15 -9.91
CA LEU A 176 -24.51 3.14 -9.36
C LEU A 176 -24.59 3.88 -8.03
N ALA A 177 -23.55 3.79 -7.21
CA ALA A 177 -23.54 4.43 -5.88
C ALA A 177 -23.27 5.93 -5.95
N PHE A 178 -22.38 6.39 -6.82
CA PHE A 178 -21.86 7.76 -6.83
C PHE A 178 -22.20 8.55 -8.11
N GLY A 179 -22.56 7.88 -9.18
CA GLY A 179 -22.70 8.50 -10.51
C GLY A 179 -21.37 8.57 -11.26
N LYS A 180 -21.43 8.54 -12.60
CA LYS A 180 -20.25 8.49 -13.47
C LYS A 180 -19.39 9.77 -13.45
N ASP A 181 -19.98 10.90 -13.06
CA ASP A 181 -19.30 12.21 -13.04
C ASP A 181 -18.74 12.57 -11.66
N HIS A 182 -18.90 11.66 -10.68
CA HIS A 182 -18.34 11.80 -9.34
C HIS A 182 -16.93 11.16 -9.27
N PRO A 183 -15.96 11.73 -8.53
CA PRO A 183 -14.60 11.17 -8.43
C PRO A 183 -14.54 9.68 -8.07
N SER A 184 -15.46 9.22 -7.20
CA SER A 184 -15.56 7.80 -6.80
C SER A 184 -16.29 6.92 -7.81
N GLY A 185 -17.03 7.49 -8.74
CA GLY A 185 -17.77 6.77 -9.78
C GLY A 185 -17.09 6.79 -11.15
N GLU A 186 -16.14 7.70 -11.36
CA GLU A 186 -15.33 7.73 -12.57
C GLU A 186 -14.52 6.45 -12.75
N TYR A 187 -14.37 6.02 -13.99
CA TYR A 187 -13.55 4.86 -14.33
C TYR A 187 -12.73 5.09 -15.59
N LEU A 188 -11.65 4.33 -15.74
CA LEU A 188 -10.78 4.39 -16.91
C LEU A 188 -11.48 3.79 -18.13
N ILE A 189 -11.37 4.47 -19.26
CA ILE A 189 -11.66 3.94 -20.59
C ILE A 189 -10.50 4.29 -21.53
N GLU A 190 -10.39 3.58 -22.63
CA GLU A 190 -9.30 3.76 -23.59
C GLU A 190 -9.22 5.21 -24.10
N GLU A 191 -10.37 5.83 -24.36
CA GLU A 191 -10.47 7.21 -24.83
C GLU A 191 -9.89 8.21 -23.83
N THR A 192 -10.26 8.11 -22.54
CA THR A 192 -9.78 9.04 -21.51
C THR A 192 -8.27 8.93 -21.32
N ILE A 193 -7.71 7.70 -21.35
CA ILE A 193 -6.27 7.50 -21.29
C ILE A 193 -5.57 8.10 -22.50
N LYS A 194 -6.12 7.92 -23.69
CA LYS A 194 -5.57 8.50 -24.93
C LYS A 194 -5.53 10.03 -24.91
N ASN A 195 -6.51 10.66 -24.26
CA ASN A 195 -6.61 12.12 -24.14
C ASN A 195 -5.57 12.73 -23.19
N VAL A 196 -4.89 11.92 -22.37
CA VAL A 196 -3.80 12.41 -21.51
C VAL A 196 -2.55 12.65 -22.36
N THR A 197 -1.97 13.82 -22.22
CA THR A 197 -0.70 14.23 -22.85
C THR A 197 0.28 14.64 -21.77
N LEU A 198 1.59 14.52 -22.05
CA LEU A 198 2.65 15.03 -21.20
C LEU A 198 2.59 16.54 -21.09
#